data_0c74f722f551af1d478a24004fa5df54
#
_entry.id   0c74f722f551af1d478a24004fa5df54
#
_cell.length_a   1.000
_cell.length_b   1.000
_cell.length_c   1.000
_cell.angle_alpha   90.00
_cell.angle_beta   90.00
_cell.angle_gamma   90.00
#
_symmetry.space_group_name_H-M   'P 1'
#
loop_
_entity.id
_entity.type
_entity.pdbx_description
1 polymer ?
#
loop_
_entity_poly.entity_id
_entity_poly.type
_entity_poly.pdbx_seq_one_letter_code
_entity_poly.pdbx_strand_id
1 'polypeptide(L)'
;MSKVIAHIDMNCFYASVEEKYNPELKGKPLAIAGEIKTRHGIIVTANYEARDKGVKSTMRVGDARKLYPNIKILKPDMVKYQEESKRIFDLIRQYTEKVEVISVDEAYIDLSDFPEPVKAIATIQRRIYKQLGMPSSVGVSFNKFFAKMGSDFKKPLGFTIINKNNYKKLLWGLDVGEMHGCGKSATKKLKKLGINTIGDMAKANEVILHSVLGIQGLRLKQRANGEDNRELKYTVERKSIGNSKTFAQDIIEEDDISNEIKKLSKKVSNRAQTRDYVGNNISIMIKFSDFKSITRSKKIPEYINQPDKIFTYAWELLLEHYDFSKSVRLLGVSLNDIKKEKELKVQLDIFDSKDYKGEEKLRKLSKKLKNEFGDNIITNLEEFDSKKKKTIITTSFSKDFLD
;
A
#
# COMPACT_ATOMS: atom_id res chain seq x y z
N MET A 1 6.17 -33.39 -1.43
CA MET A 1 7.07 -32.58 -0.57
C MET A 1 6.24 -31.69 0.33
N SER A 2 6.67 -31.43 1.55
CA SER A 2 5.94 -30.53 2.46
C SER A 2 6.14 -29.09 2.01
N LYS A 3 5.07 -28.27 1.98
CA LYS A 3 5.11 -26.87 1.61
C LYS A 3 6.01 -26.08 2.58
N VAL A 4 6.96 -25.30 2.05
CA VAL A 4 7.86 -24.45 2.84
C VAL A 4 7.77 -23.03 2.31
N ILE A 5 7.21 -22.12 3.12
CA ILE A 5 7.02 -20.71 2.79
C ILE A 5 7.87 -19.88 3.74
N ALA A 6 8.68 -18.98 3.19
CA ALA A 6 9.30 -17.92 3.94
C ALA A 6 8.55 -16.61 3.78
N HIS A 7 8.53 -15.79 4.81
CA HIS A 7 8.18 -14.38 4.76
C HIS A 7 9.40 -13.57 5.16
N ILE A 8 9.82 -12.62 4.33
CA ILE A 8 10.90 -11.69 4.61
C ILE A 8 10.33 -10.27 4.72
N ASP A 9 10.81 -9.51 5.71
CA ASP A 9 10.31 -8.16 6.06
C ASP A 9 11.52 -7.29 6.41
N MET A 10 11.73 -6.20 5.66
CA MET A 10 12.83 -5.27 5.89
C MET A 10 12.56 -4.46 7.15
N ASN A 11 13.50 -4.44 8.06
CA ASN A 11 13.33 -3.79 9.35
C ASN A 11 13.33 -2.27 9.18
N CYS A 12 12.28 -1.59 9.67
CA CYS A 12 12.07 -0.14 9.57
C CYS A 12 12.52 0.47 8.23
N PHE A 13 12.09 -0.12 7.13
CA PHE A 13 12.62 0.00 5.77
C PHE A 13 13.06 1.41 5.38
N TYR A 14 12.17 2.42 5.42
CA TYR A 14 12.52 3.77 5.01
C TYR A 14 13.63 4.38 5.87
N ALA A 15 13.61 4.14 7.17
CA ALA A 15 14.65 4.63 8.06
C ALA A 15 15.99 3.93 7.77
N SER A 16 15.98 2.62 7.54
CA SER A 16 17.18 1.85 7.18
C SER A 16 17.76 2.27 5.82
N VAL A 17 16.91 2.65 4.86
CA VAL A 17 17.40 3.24 3.59
C VAL A 17 18.08 4.57 3.85
N GLU A 18 17.50 5.46 4.67
CA GLU A 18 18.16 6.73 5.01
C GLU A 18 19.49 6.53 5.74
N GLU A 19 19.56 5.59 6.68
CA GLU A 19 20.80 5.24 7.39
C GLU A 19 21.88 4.63 6.48
N LYS A 20 21.46 3.90 5.43
CA LYS A 20 22.39 3.37 4.43
C LYS A 20 23.07 4.47 3.63
N TYR A 21 22.31 5.47 3.19
CA TYR A 21 22.82 6.59 2.38
C TYR A 21 23.45 7.70 3.23
N ASN A 22 23.11 7.77 4.53
CA ASN A 22 23.65 8.74 5.47
C ASN A 22 24.14 8.01 6.74
N PRO A 23 25.34 7.42 6.73
CA PRO A 23 25.87 6.63 7.85
C PRO A 23 25.90 7.37 9.19
N GLU A 24 25.96 8.69 9.17
CA GLU A 24 25.89 9.55 10.36
C GLU A 24 24.57 9.46 11.15
N LEU A 25 23.50 8.92 10.51
CA LEU A 25 22.20 8.71 11.14
C LEU A 25 22.14 7.42 11.95
N LYS A 26 23.04 6.47 11.70
CA LYS A 26 23.07 5.17 12.39
C LYS A 26 23.22 5.34 13.90
N GLY A 27 22.45 4.58 14.65
CA GLY A 27 22.46 4.60 16.11
C GLY A 27 21.82 5.84 16.74
N LYS A 28 21.25 6.73 15.94
CA LYS A 28 20.51 7.91 16.43
C LYS A 28 19.02 7.75 16.22
N PRO A 29 18.17 8.19 17.17
CA PRO A 29 16.72 8.18 17.00
C PRO A 29 16.28 8.95 15.74
N LEU A 30 15.75 8.22 14.76
CA LEU A 30 15.34 8.71 13.45
C LEU A 30 13.88 8.33 13.15
N ALA A 31 13.13 9.27 12.57
CA ALA A 31 11.81 8.99 12.03
C ALA A 31 11.63 9.63 10.65
N ILE A 32 10.85 8.97 9.81
CA ILE A 32 10.43 9.48 8.51
C ILE A 32 9.01 9.98 8.65
N ALA A 33 8.76 11.25 8.29
CA ALA A 33 7.44 11.86 8.42
C ALA A 33 7.15 12.79 7.26
N GLY A 34 5.86 13.00 6.97
CA GLY A 34 5.40 13.99 6.01
C GLY A 34 5.67 15.44 6.47
N GLU A 35 5.05 16.41 5.80
CA GLU A 35 5.25 17.84 6.06
C GLU A 35 4.87 18.22 7.49
N ILE A 36 5.86 18.65 8.27
CA ILE A 36 5.73 18.91 9.72
C ILE A 36 4.80 20.10 10.02
N LYS A 37 4.73 21.09 9.12
CA LYS A 37 3.94 22.29 9.29
C LYS A 37 2.46 22.14 8.94
N THR A 38 2.05 20.95 8.49
CA THR A 38 0.69 20.66 8.07
C THR A 38 0.12 19.49 8.87
N ARG A 39 -1.16 19.11 8.60
CA ARG A 39 -1.78 17.90 9.14
C ARG A 39 -1.06 16.59 8.73
N HIS A 40 -0.13 16.68 7.79
CA HIS A 40 0.67 15.54 7.28
C HIS A 40 1.90 15.21 8.13
N GLY A 41 2.15 15.94 9.22
CA GLY A 41 3.21 15.64 10.18
C GLY A 41 2.97 14.37 10.97
N ILE A 42 2.72 13.24 10.28
CA ILE A 42 2.55 11.90 10.84
C ILE A 42 3.79 11.06 10.54
N ILE A 43 4.29 10.36 11.56
CA ILE A 43 5.41 9.43 11.40
C ILE A 43 4.96 8.24 10.57
N VAL A 44 5.65 8.03 9.46
CA VAL A 44 5.47 6.90 8.55
C VAL A 44 6.21 5.69 9.10
N THR A 45 7.48 5.86 9.47
CA THR A 45 8.29 4.84 10.13
C THR A 45 9.30 5.49 11.09
N ALA A 46 9.77 4.71 12.06
CA ALA A 46 10.83 5.09 12.98
C ALA A 46 11.82 3.94 13.10
N ASN A 47 13.13 4.23 13.23
CA ASN A 47 14.14 3.21 13.51
C ASN A 47 14.00 2.66 14.94
N TYR A 48 14.78 1.64 15.27
CA TYR A 48 14.64 0.97 16.57
C TYR A 48 15.07 1.88 17.74
N GLU A 49 16.07 2.71 17.56
CA GLU A 49 16.50 3.71 18.53
C GLU A 49 15.38 4.70 18.90
N ALA A 50 14.58 5.11 17.91
CA ALA A 50 13.43 5.97 18.17
C ALA A 50 12.26 5.18 18.78
N ARG A 51 12.05 3.92 18.39
CA ARG A 51 11.03 3.03 18.98
C ARG A 51 11.30 2.75 20.45
N ASP A 52 12.56 2.58 20.84
CA ASP A 52 12.99 2.38 22.24
C ASP A 52 12.70 3.62 23.11
N LYS A 53 12.60 4.82 22.49
CA LYS A 53 12.11 6.05 23.13
C LYS A 53 10.59 6.20 23.10
N GLY A 54 9.86 5.17 22.66
CA GLY A 54 8.39 5.16 22.59
C GLY A 54 7.79 5.76 21.32
N VAL A 55 8.61 6.19 20.35
CA VAL A 55 8.13 6.73 19.07
C VAL A 55 7.59 5.61 18.19
N LYS A 56 6.39 5.79 17.61
CA LYS A 56 5.69 4.76 16.83
C LYS A 56 5.21 5.32 15.50
N SER A 57 5.08 4.45 14.50
CA SER A 57 4.38 4.78 13.25
C SER A 57 2.95 5.25 13.55
N THR A 58 2.43 6.15 12.73
CA THR A 58 1.14 6.84 12.88
C THR A 58 1.07 7.91 13.99
N MET A 59 2.12 8.07 14.79
CA MET A 59 2.21 9.13 15.79
C MET A 59 2.40 10.50 15.11
N ARG A 60 1.85 11.55 15.72
CA ARG A 60 2.14 12.94 15.27
C ARG A 60 3.59 13.30 15.60
N VAL A 61 4.23 14.04 14.71
CA VAL A 61 5.61 14.52 14.93
C VAL A 61 5.73 15.32 16.22
N GLY A 62 4.72 16.15 16.56
CA GLY A 62 4.69 16.89 17.82
C GLY A 62 4.72 15.98 19.05
N ASP A 63 4.00 14.87 19.03
CA ASP A 63 3.97 13.91 20.14
C ASP A 63 5.28 13.12 20.23
N ALA A 64 5.89 12.78 19.10
CA ALA A 64 7.21 12.15 19.07
C ALA A 64 8.30 13.06 19.66
N ARG A 65 8.26 14.36 19.36
CA ARG A 65 9.19 15.33 19.95
C ARG A 65 9.00 15.56 21.45
N LYS A 66 7.79 15.36 21.97
CA LYS A 66 7.57 15.35 23.43
C LYS A 66 8.24 14.16 24.10
N LEU A 67 8.25 12.99 23.45
CA LEU A 67 8.92 11.79 23.94
C LEU A 67 10.45 11.90 23.82
N TYR A 68 10.94 12.43 22.71
CA TYR A 68 12.34 12.63 22.45
C TYR A 68 12.58 13.93 21.65
N PRO A 69 12.91 15.07 22.31
CA PRO A 69 13.04 16.38 21.65
C PRO A 69 14.05 16.42 20.50
N ASN A 70 15.14 15.68 20.63
CA ASN A 70 16.24 15.65 19.67
C ASN A 70 16.07 14.61 18.54
N ILE A 71 14.85 14.08 18.36
CA ILE A 71 14.59 13.12 17.28
C ILE A 71 14.86 13.74 15.92
N LYS A 72 15.65 13.04 15.10
CA LYS A 72 15.86 13.43 13.71
C LYS A 72 14.61 13.08 12.90
N ILE A 73 14.06 14.06 12.19
CA ILE A 73 12.89 13.86 11.31
C ILE A 73 13.31 14.16 9.87
N LEU A 74 13.15 13.17 8.99
CA LEU A 74 13.39 13.32 7.56
C LEU A 74 12.08 13.22 6.77
N LYS A 75 12.03 13.92 5.64
CA LYS A 75 10.95 13.75 4.67
C LYS A 75 11.17 12.46 3.88
N PRO A 76 10.08 11.75 3.51
CA PRO A 76 10.20 10.53 2.71
C PRO A 76 10.69 10.85 1.29
N ASP A 77 11.65 10.07 0.81
CA ASP A 77 12.09 10.02 -0.59
C ASP A 77 11.60 8.72 -1.23
N MET A 78 10.41 8.80 -1.83
CA MET A 78 9.73 7.61 -2.36
C MET A 78 10.45 7.00 -3.57
N VAL A 79 11.16 7.81 -4.37
CA VAL A 79 11.93 7.32 -5.52
C VAL A 79 13.09 6.44 -5.04
N LYS A 80 13.87 6.94 -4.09
CA LYS A 80 14.96 6.20 -3.44
C LYS A 80 14.46 4.89 -2.83
N TYR A 81 13.32 4.92 -2.14
CA TYR A 81 12.77 3.71 -1.52
C TYR A 81 12.30 2.67 -2.53
N GLN A 82 11.72 3.10 -3.65
CA GLN A 82 11.35 2.20 -4.75
C GLN A 82 12.57 1.54 -5.38
N GLU A 83 13.62 2.29 -5.63
CA GLU A 83 14.86 1.76 -6.19
C GLU A 83 15.50 0.72 -5.27
N GLU A 84 15.55 1.00 -3.95
CA GLU A 84 16.06 0.02 -2.99
C GLU A 84 15.18 -1.22 -2.89
N SER A 85 13.88 -1.05 -2.87
CA SER A 85 12.92 -2.15 -2.93
C SER A 85 13.16 -3.04 -4.15
N LYS A 86 13.31 -2.42 -5.33
CA LYS A 86 13.62 -3.14 -6.56
C LYS A 86 14.92 -3.94 -6.45
N ARG A 87 16.01 -3.34 -5.96
CA ARG A 87 17.30 -4.03 -5.76
C ARG A 87 17.17 -5.24 -4.83
N ILE A 88 16.36 -5.12 -3.76
CA ILE A 88 16.13 -6.22 -2.82
C ILE A 88 15.39 -7.37 -3.52
N PHE A 89 14.29 -7.08 -4.20
CA PHE A 89 13.50 -8.13 -4.86
C PHE A 89 14.23 -8.72 -6.07
N ASP A 90 15.02 -7.95 -6.81
CA ASP A 90 15.87 -8.46 -7.89
C ASP A 90 16.93 -9.43 -7.33
N LEU A 91 17.51 -9.15 -6.15
CA LEU A 91 18.41 -10.09 -5.48
C LEU A 91 17.70 -11.39 -5.07
N ILE A 92 16.48 -11.30 -4.54
CA ILE A 92 15.69 -12.48 -4.17
C ILE A 92 15.37 -13.32 -5.41
N ARG A 93 15.00 -12.68 -6.53
CA ARG A 93 14.69 -13.35 -7.81
C ARG A 93 15.88 -14.07 -8.44
N GLN A 94 17.12 -13.74 -8.07
CA GLN A 94 18.27 -14.56 -8.47
C GLN A 94 18.23 -16.00 -7.93
N TYR A 95 17.41 -16.28 -6.92
CA TYR A 95 17.26 -17.60 -6.31
C TYR A 95 15.98 -18.30 -6.75
N THR A 96 14.89 -17.58 -6.90
CA THR A 96 13.60 -18.12 -7.30
C THR A 96 12.66 -17.03 -7.82
N GLU A 97 11.89 -17.36 -8.86
CA GLU A 97 10.78 -16.54 -9.35
C GLU A 97 9.49 -16.71 -8.51
N LYS A 98 9.44 -17.72 -7.61
CA LYS A 98 8.28 -17.98 -6.75
C LYS A 98 8.20 -17.00 -5.59
N VAL A 99 8.07 -15.70 -5.91
CA VAL A 99 8.04 -14.58 -4.98
C VAL A 99 6.73 -13.82 -5.11
N GLU A 100 5.97 -13.73 -4.03
CA GLU A 100 4.81 -12.84 -3.92
C GLU A 100 5.22 -11.58 -3.16
N VAL A 101 5.41 -10.48 -3.86
CA VAL A 101 5.71 -9.18 -3.27
C VAL A 101 4.41 -8.58 -2.70
N ILE A 102 4.41 -8.23 -1.42
CA ILE A 102 3.25 -7.71 -0.69
C ILE A 102 3.29 -6.19 -0.57
N SER A 103 4.48 -5.66 -0.29
CA SER A 103 4.74 -4.22 -0.16
C SER A 103 6.14 -3.89 -0.67
N VAL A 104 6.57 -2.66 -0.51
CA VAL A 104 7.95 -2.22 -0.86
C VAL A 104 9.04 -2.91 -0.02
N ASP A 105 8.68 -3.53 1.09
CA ASP A 105 9.60 -4.03 2.10
C ASP A 105 9.34 -5.48 2.54
N GLU A 106 8.28 -6.13 2.03
CA GLU A 106 7.95 -7.49 2.44
C GLU A 106 7.48 -8.38 1.28
N ALA A 107 7.85 -9.66 1.35
CA ALA A 107 7.43 -10.66 0.38
C ALA A 107 7.31 -12.05 1.02
N TYR A 108 6.46 -12.89 0.41
CA TYR A 108 6.50 -14.34 0.60
C TYR A 108 7.32 -15.00 -0.50
N ILE A 109 8.03 -16.05 -0.13
CA ILE A 109 8.89 -16.83 -1.01
C ILE A 109 8.53 -18.31 -0.84
N ASP A 110 8.21 -18.99 -1.93
CA ASP A 110 8.01 -20.43 -1.92
C ASP A 110 9.36 -21.13 -2.10
N LEU A 111 9.75 -21.87 -1.09
CA LEU A 111 11.01 -22.60 -1.03
C LEU A 111 10.81 -24.12 -1.08
N SER A 112 9.62 -24.59 -1.44
CA SER A 112 9.26 -26.02 -1.42
C SER A 112 10.14 -26.88 -2.33
N ASP A 113 10.69 -26.30 -3.41
CA ASP A 113 11.55 -27.03 -4.36
C ASP A 113 13.04 -27.00 -3.97
N PHE A 114 13.40 -26.29 -2.91
CA PHE A 114 14.80 -26.23 -2.48
C PHE A 114 15.17 -27.46 -1.66
N PRO A 115 16.35 -28.07 -1.90
CA PRO A 115 16.83 -29.18 -1.07
C PRO A 115 17.00 -28.78 0.40
N GLU A 116 17.50 -27.58 0.65
CA GLU A 116 17.75 -27.01 1.97
C GLU A 116 17.05 -25.64 2.12
N PRO A 117 15.72 -25.59 2.23
CA PRO A 117 14.95 -24.34 2.17
C PRO A 117 15.31 -23.32 3.26
N VAL A 118 15.59 -23.80 4.47
CA VAL A 118 15.98 -22.94 5.60
C VAL A 118 17.36 -22.29 5.35
N LYS A 119 18.30 -23.04 4.81
CA LYS A 119 19.63 -22.54 4.47
C LYS A 119 19.59 -21.57 3.30
N ALA A 120 18.73 -21.83 2.31
CA ALA A 120 18.53 -20.93 1.18
C ALA A 120 18.05 -19.56 1.64
N ILE A 121 16.98 -19.47 2.44
CA ILE A 121 16.47 -18.16 2.91
C ILE A 121 17.42 -17.47 3.89
N ALA A 122 18.15 -18.21 4.73
CA ALA A 122 19.17 -17.61 5.58
C ALA A 122 20.33 -17.02 4.75
N THR A 123 20.66 -17.63 3.63
CA THR A 123 21.66 -17.11 2.69
C THR A 123 21.15 -15.85 2.00
N ILE A 124 19.88 -15.83 1.55
CA ILE A 124 19.23 -14.65 0.97
C ILE A 124 19.25 -13.49 1.97
N GLN A 125 18.78 -13.70 3.21
CA GLN A 125 18.79 -12.68 4.26
C GLN A 125 20.19 -12.11 4.49
N ARG A 126 21.20 -12.98 4.60
CA ARG A 126 22.61 -12.56 4.77
C ARG A 126 23.14 -11.76 3.60
N ARG A 127 22.80 -12.16 2.35
CA ARG A 127 23.22 -11.41 1.14
C ARG A 127 22.57 -10.05 1.08
N ILE A 128 21.27 -9.92 1.35
CA ILE A 128 20.59 -8.63 1.43
C ILE A 128 21.30 -7.71 2.43
N TYR A 129 21.61 -8.21 3.61
CA TYR A 129 22.32 -7.42 4.61
C TYR A 129 23.74 -7.04 4.16
N LYS A 130 24.54 -8.00 3.69
CA LYS A 130 25.95 -7.76 3.32
C LYS A 130 26.11 -6.93 2.06
N GLN A 131 25.29 -7.15 1.03
CA GLN A 131 25.44 -6.51 -0.27
C GLN A 131 24.65 -5.20 -0.37
N LEU A 132 23.47 -5.15 0.25
CA LEU A 132 22.59 -4.00 0.17
C LEU A 132 22.52 -3.18 1.46
N GLY A 133 23.10 -3.64 2.54
CA GLY A 133 23.08 -2.95 3.84
C GLY A 133 21.69 -2.92 4.49
N MET A 134 20.76 -3.78 4.05
CA MET A 134 19.37 -3.74 4.49
C MET A 134 19.07 -4.83 5.51
N PRO A 135 18.76 -4.46 6.77
CA PRO A 135 18.39 -5.42 7.81
C PRO A 135 16.99 -5.96 7.54
N SER A 136 16.79 -7.27 7.71
CA SER A 136 15.51 -7.92 7.53
C SER A 136 15.25 -8.99 8.58
N SER A 137 13.97 -9.29 8.82
CA SER A 137 13.53 -10.41 9.65
C SER A 137 12.81 -11.45 8.80
N VAL A 138 13.03 -12.72 9.11
CA VAL A 138 12.52 -13.85 8.34
C VAL A 138 11.70 -14.78 9.22
N GLY A 139 10.55 -15.19 8.70
CA GLY A 139 9.76 -16.28 9.25
C GLY A 139 9.64 -17.41 8.23
N VAL A 140 9.91 -18.64 8.64
CA VAL A 140 9.78 -19.84 7.80
C VAL A 140 8.70 -20.73 8.38
N SER A 141 7.76 -21.17 7.53
CA SER A 141 6.68 -22.04 7.97
C SER A 141 6.07 -22.85 6.81
N PHE A 142 5.06 -23.63 7.13
CA PHE A 142 4.29 -24.45 6.18
C PHE A 142 3.10 -23.72 5.56
N ASN A 143 2.80 -22.48 5.96
CA ASN A 143 1.78 -21.62 5.38
C ASN A 143 2.13 -20.12 5.53
N LYS A 144 1.41 -19.27 4.78
CA LYS A 144 1.64 -17.82 4.76
C LYS A 144 1.42 -17.15 6.12
N PHE A 145 0.38 -17.57 6.84
CA PHE A 145 0.04 -16.97 8.12
C PHE A 145 1.17 -17.13 9.13
N PHE A 146 1.66 -18.36 9.31
CA PHE A 146 2.74 -18.59 10.27
C PHE A 146 4.10 -18.06 9.79
N ALA A 147 4.35 -18.03 8.49
CA ALA A 147 5.56 -17.37 7.96
C ALA A 147 5.56 -15.88 8.32
N LYS A 148 4.41 -15.18 8.19
CA LYS A 148 4.28 -13.77 8.62
C LYS A 148 4.43 -13.61 10.13
N MET A 149 3.75 -14.44 10.93
CA MET A 149 3.92 -14.42 12.38
C MET A 149 5.38 -14.63 12.79
N GLY A 150 6.09 -15.52 12.09
CA GLY A 150 7.50 -15.80 12.35
C GLY A 150 8.42 -14.60 12.09
N SER A 151 8.19 -13.85 11.00
CA SER A 151 8.99 -12.67 10.70
C SER A 151 8.76 -11.50 11.68
N ASP A 152 7.56 -11.45 12.30
CA ASP A 152 7.24 -10.45 13.31
C ASP A 152 7.69 -10.85 14.73
N PHE A 153 7.96 -12.14 14.98
CA PHE A 153 8.22 -12.70 16.31
C PHE A 153 9.51 -12.19 16.95
N LYS A 154 10.54 -11.99 16.15
CA LYS A 154 11.83 -11.43 16.58
C LYS A 154 12.26 -10.35 15.60
N LYS A 155 12.25 -9.10 16.02
CA LYS A 155 12.74 -7.95 15.24
C LYS A 155 13.68 -7.11 16.12
N PRO A 156 14.75 -6.53 15.60
CA PRO A 156 15.26 -6.65 14.22
C PRO A 156 16.10 -7.92 13.98
N LEU A 157 16.43 -8.18 12.70
CA LEU A 157 17.34 -9.24 12.24
C LEU A 157 16.93 -10.65 12.70
N GLY A 158 15.65 -10.84 13.00
CA GLY A 158 15.13 -12.11 13.49
C GLY A 158 15.10 -13.19 12.42
N PHE A 159 15.20 -14.44 12.88
CA PHE A 159 14.99 -15.62 12.07
C PHE A 159 14.18 -16.63 12.89
N THR A 160 12.96 -16.92 12.47
CA THR A 160 12.06 -17.78 13.26
C THR A 160 11.47 -18.88 12.38
N ILE A 161 11.56 -20.12 12.86
CA ILE A 161 10.96 -21.27 12.21
C ILE A 161 9.72 -21.71 12.99
N ILE A 162 8.56 -21.67 12.36
CA ILE A 162 7.31 -22.13 12.93
C ILE A 162 6.84 -23.35 12.15
N ASN A 163 6.77 -24.49 12.83
CA ASN A 163 6.35 -25.76 12.26
C ASN A 163 5.13 -26.35 12.99
N LYS A 164 4.62 -27.49 12.51
CA LYS A 164 3.43 -28.13 13.07
C LYS A 164 3.60 -28.56 14.54
N ASN A 165 4.83 -28.78 14.99
CA ASN A 165 5.11 -29.24 16.34
C ASN A 165 5.28 -28.10 17.35
N ASN A 166 5.67 -26.89 16.91
CA ASN A 166 6.02 -25.81 17.81
C ASN A 166 5.08 -24.59 17.79
N TYR A 167 4.16 -24.46 16.78
CA TYR A 167 3.35 -23.26 16.63
C TYR A 167 2.47 -22.96 17.85
N LYS A 168 1.89 -23.99 18.49
CA LYS A 168 1.09 -23.82 19.70
C LYS A 168 1.92 -23.26 20.83
N LYS A 169 3.10 -23.83 21.07
CA LYS A 169 4.04 -23.41 22.13
C LYS A 169 4.52 -21.95 21.91
N LEU A 170 4.79 -21.58 20.67
CA LEU A 170 5.31 -20.25 20.33
C LEU A 170 4.23 -19.17 20.31
N LEU A 171 3.03 -19.48 19.80
CA LEU A 171 2.05 -18.45 19.45
C LEU A 171 0.82 -18.42 20.34
N TRP A 172 0.36 -19.55 20.90
CA TRP A 172 -0.93 -19.58 21.60
C TRP A 172 -0.95 -18.74 22.87
N GLY A 173 0.20 -18.49 23.51
CA GLY A 173 0.31 -17.60 24.66
C GLY A 173 0.33 -16.11 24.35
N LEU A 174 0.49 -15.73 23.06
CA LEU A 174 0.55 -14.32 22.67
C LEU A 174 -0.83 -13.66 22.75
N ASP A 175 -0.84 -12.34 22.97
CA ASP A 175 -2.06 -11.53 22.94
C ASP A 175 -2.76 -11.69 21.58
N VAL A 176 -4.09 -11.78 21.58
CA VAL A 176 -4.88 -11.94 20.34
C VAL A 176 -4.68 -10.77 19.37
N GLY A 177 -4.31 -9.59 19.86
CA GLY A 177 -4.00 -8.42 19.04
C GLY A 177 -2.65 -8.52 18.29
N GLU A 178 -1.78 -9.44 18.68
CA GLU A 178 -0.53 -9.72 17.95
C GLU A 178 -0.78 -10.65 16.76
N MET A 179 -1.93 -11.26 16.69
CA MET A 179 -2.30 -12.14 15.59
C MET A 179 -2.45 -11.37 14.27
N HIS A 180 -1.66 -11.72 13.27
CA HIS A 180 -1.76 -11.09 11.95
C HIS A 180 -3.19 -11.16 11.39
N GLY A 181 -3.74 -9.99 11.05
CA GLY A 181 -5.12 -9.83 10.58
C GLY A 181 -6.14 -9.55 11.70
N CYS A 182 -5.71 -9.52 12.97
CA CYS A 182 -6.52 -9.08 14.10
C CYS A 182 -6.17 -7.61 14.45
N GLY A 183 -6.82 -6.65 13.78
CA GLY A 183 -6.58 -5.23 14.06
C GLY A 183 -7.22 -4.75 15.37
N LYS A 184 -6.90 -3.51 15.80
CA LYS A 184 -7.34 -2.92 17.08
C LYS A 184 -8.84 -3.07 17.37
N SER A 185 -9.71 -2.90 16.35
CA SER A 185 -11.16 -3.04 16.50
C SER A 185 -11.57 -4.48 16.81
N ALA A 186 -11.00 -5.45 16.07
CA ALA A 186 -11.26 -6.88 16.31
C ALA A 186 -10.74 -7.30 17.70
N THR A 187 -9.51 -6.91 18.04
CA THR A 187 -8.91 -7.16 19.36
C THR A 187 -9.81 -6.67 20.50
N LYS A 188 -10.32 -5.42 20.38
CA LYS A 188 -11.22 -4.86 21.40
C LYS A 188 -12.50 -5.67 21.55
N LYS A 189 -13.09 -6.15 20.44
CA LYS A 189 -14.30 -6.97 20.46
C LYS A 189 -14.03 -8.36 21.06
N LEU A 190 -12.93 -9.00 20.68
CA LEU A 190 -12.55 -10.32 21.18
C LEU A 190 -12.25 -10.30 22.68
N LYS A 191 -11.50 -9.32 23.17
CA LYS A 191 -11.19 -9.18 24.60
C LYS A 191 -12.44 -8.98 25.46
N LYS A 192 -13.48 -8.30 24.96
CA LYS A 192 -14.77 -8.20 25.65
C LYS A 192 -15.49 -9.55 25.81
N LEU A 193 -15.14 -10.54 24.99
CA LEU A 193 -15.68 -11.91 25.05
C LEU A 193 -14.77 -12.86 25.84
N GLY A 194 -13.73 -12.34 26.51
CA GLY A 194 -12.74 -13.15 27.23
C GLY A 194 -11.72 -13.85 26.35
N ILE A 195 -11.69 -13.55 25.04
CA ILE A 195 -10.71 -14.10 24.09
C ILE A 195 -9.48 -13.18 24.10
N ASN A 196 -8.50 -13.51 24.93
CA ASN A 196 -7.34 -12.65 25.18
C ASN A 196 -6.09 -13.11 24.41
N THR A 197 -5.98 -14.40 24.14
CA THR A 197 -4.80 -15.00 23.52
C THR A 197 -5.13 -15.64 22.17
N ILE A 198 -4.09 -15.92 21.36
CA ILE A 198 -4.24 -16.70 20.13
C ILE A 198 -4.75 -18.11 20.43
N GLY A 199 -4.38 -18.69 21.58
CA GLY A 199 -4.89 -19.98 22.04
C GLY A 199 -6.40 -19.94 22.38
N ASP A 200 -6.89 -18.86 23.00
CA ASP A 200 -8.31 -18.66 23.21
C ASP A 200 -9.05 -18.53 21.88
N MET A 201 -8.48 -17.79 20.93
CA MET A 201 -9.02 -17.66 19.57
C MET A 201 -9.15 -19.00 18.86
N ALA A 202 -8.15 -19.87 19.00
CA ALA A 202 -8.14 -21.21 18.41
C ALA A 202 -9.28 -22.09 18.95
N LYS A 203 -9.65 -21.91 20.20
CA LYS A 203 -10.68 -22.71 20.92
C LYS A 203 -12.07 -22.06 20.90
N ALA A 204 -12.18 -20.81 20.50
CA ALA A 204 -13.42 -20.01 20.58
C ALA A 204 -14.56 -20.63 19.76
N ASN A 205 -15.79 -20.41 20.23
CA ASN A 205 -17.00 -20.87 19.54
C ASN A 205 -17.21 -20.12 18.21
N GLU A 206 -17.47 -20.85 17.14
CA GLU A 206 -17.61 -20.30 15.79
C GLU A 206 -18.84 -19.41 15.61
N VAL A 207 -19.94 -19.74 16.25
CA VAL A 207 -21.18 -18.95 16.19
C VAL A 207 -20.93 -17.57 16.80
N ILE A 208 -20.25 -17.52 17.96
CA ILE A 208 -19.89 -16.27 18.63
C ILE A 208 -18.92 -15.46 17.75
N LEU A 209 -17.89 -16.10 17.20
CA LEU A 209 -16.93 -15.41 16.34
C LEU A 209 -17.59 -14.84 15.08
N HIS A 210 -18.50 -15.61 14.47
CA HIS A 210 -19.22 -15.15 13.28
C HIS A 210 -20.16 -13.98 13.61
N SER A 211 -20.87 -14.00 14.73
CA SER A 211 -21.78 -12.91 15.12
C SER A 211 -21.05 -11.57 15.37
N VAL A 212 -19.79 -11.62 15.87
CA VAL A 212 -19.01 -10.42 16.25
C VAL A 212 -18.09 -9.91 15.15
N LEU A 213 -17.47 -10.80 14.39
CA LEU A 213 -16.47 -10.50 13.37
C LEU A 213 -16.83 -11.00 11.96
N GLY A 214 -17.99 -11.65 11.78
CA GLY A 214 -18.38 -12.26 10.52
C GLY A 214 -17.42 -13.36 10.09
N ILE A 215 -17.32 -13.58 8.79
CA ILE A 215 -16.41 -14.57 8.19
C ILE A 215 -14.93 -14.38 8.58
N GLN A 216 -14.54 -13.15 8.92
CA GLN A 216 -13.17 -12.86 9.36
C GLN A 216 -12.86 -13.54 10.71
N GLY A 217 -13.82 -13.63 11.61
CA GLY A 217 -13.66 -14.36 12.88
C GLY A 217 -13.36 -15.84 12.66
N LEU A 218 -14.09 -16.49 11.74
CA LEU A 218 -13.85 -17.89 11.39
C LEU A 218 -12.46 -18.09 10.77
N ARG A 219 -12.06 -17.21 9.87
CA ARG A 219 -10.72 -17.25 9.26
C ARG A 219 -9.59 -17.07 10.28
N LEU A 220 -9.78 -16.21 11.26
CA LEU A 220 -8.79 -16.05 12.34
C LEU A 220 -8.69 -17.32 13.18
N LYS A 221 -9.81 -17.94 13.53
CA LYS A 221 -9.81 -19.23 14.27
C LYS A 221 -9.09 -20.34 13.48
N GLN A 222 -9.40 -20.50 12.19
CA GLN A 222 -8.72 -21.45 11.31
C GLN A 222 -7.20 -21.24 11.32
N ARG A 223 -6.76 -19.98 11.13
CA ARG A 223 -5.33 -19.63 11.15
C ARG A 223 -4.67 -19.92 12.50
N ALA A 224 -5.35 -19.64 13.62
CA ALA A 224 -4.84 -19.96 14.95
C ALA A 224 -4.63 -21.47 15.16
N ASN A 225 -5.41 -22.30 14.45
CA ASN A 225 -5.28 -23.76 14.41
C ASN A 225 -4.31 -24.27 13.33
N GLY A 226 -3.67 -23.39 12.58
CA GLY A 226 -2.68 -23.78 11.55
C GLY A 226 -3.26 -23.95 10.15
N GLU A 227 -4.54 -23.64 9.95
CA GLU A 227 -5.23 -23.77 8.68
C GLU A 227 -5.16 -22.48 7.87
N ASP A 228 -4.27 -22.40 6.91
CA ASP A 228 -4.19 -21.32 5.93
C ASP A 228 -3.83 -21.89 4.55
N ASN A 229 -4.85 -22.11 3.74
CA ASN A 229 -4.72 -22.72 2.42
C ASN A 229 -4.45 -21.69 1.31
N ARG A 230 -4.16 -20.43 1.65
CA ARG A 230 -3.83 -19.41 0.64
C ARG A 230 -2.55 -19.79 -0.08
N GLU A 231 -2.61 -19.78 -1.40
CA GLU A 231 -1.43 -19.92 -2.25
C GLU A 231 -0.72 -18.59 -2.44
N LEU A 232 0.55 -18.65 -2.86
CA LEU A 232 1.29 -17.47 -3.27
C LEU A 232 0.75 -16.98 -4.62
N LYS A 233 0.61 -15.66 -4.73
CA LYS A 233 0.20 -14.99 -5.97
C LYS A 233 1.41 -14.27 -6.55
N TYR A 234 1.94 -14.79 -7.62
CA TYR A 234 3.13 -14.23 -8.27
C TYR A 234 2.80 -13.02 -9.17
N THR A 235 1.53 -12.88 -9.54
CA THR A 235 1.02 -11.75 -10.31
C THR A 235 -0.11 -11.06 -9.54
N VAL A 236 -0.10 -9.73 -9.52
CA VAL A 236 -1.14 -8.93 -8.86
C VAL A 236 -2.05 -8.35 -9.94
N GLU A 237 -3.31 -8.80 -9.98
CA GLU A 237 -4.34 -8.13 -10.76
C GLU A 237 -4.80 -6.86 -10.03
N ARG A 238 -4.59 -5.73 -10.66
CA ARG A 238 -5.12 -4.46 -10.16
C ARG A 238 -6.61 -4.37 -10.46
N LYS A 239 -7.40 -4.02 -9.44
CA LYS A 239 -8.85 -3.85 -9.57
C LYS A 239 -9.27 -2.40 -9.66
N SER A 240 -8.43 -1.49 -9.21
CA SER A 240 -8.70 -0.05 -9.20
C SER A 240 -7.42 0.77 -9.21
N ILE A 241 -7.52 2.00 -9.69
CA ILE A 241 -6.50 3.03 -9.62
C ILE A 241 -7.14 4.27 -9.00
N GLY A 242 -6.65 4.72 -7.85
CA GLY A 242 -7.21 5.87 -7.15
C GLY A 242 -6.15 6.79 -6.58
N ASN A 243 -6.56 8.02 -6.29
CA ASN A 243 -5.78 8.99 -5.57
C ASN A 243 -6.67 9.78 -4.62
N SER A 244 -6.15 10.11 -3.43
CA SER A 244 -6.84 10.95 -2.48
C SER A 244 -5.90 12.00 -1.88
N LYS A 245 -6.46 13.12 -1.42
CA LYS A 245 -5.70 14.19 -0.80
C LYS A 245 -6.42 14.65 0.47
N THR A 246 -5.70 14.62 1.59
CA THR A 246 -6.11 15.30 2.82
C THR A 246 -5.61 16.74 2.74
N PHE A 247 -6.47 17.70 2.99
CA PHE A 247 -6.13 19.13 2.92
C PHE A 247 -5.43 19.62 4.19
N ALA A 248 -4.54 20.59 4.05
CA ALA A 248 -3.90 21.26 5.20
C ALA A 248 -4.93 22.01 6.04
N GLN A 249 -5.88 22.65 5.38
CA GLN A 249 -7.08 23.27 5.95
C GLN A 249 -8.30 22.68 5.23
N ASP A 250 -9.42 22.56 5.94
CA ASP A 250 -10.66 22.07 5.34
C ASP A 250 -11.16 23.08 4.32
N ILE A 251 -11.67 22.61 3.19
CA ILE A 251 -12.21 23.45 2.11
C ILE A 251 -13.73 23.28 2.03
N ILE A 252 -14.44 24.31 1.56
CA ILE A 252 -15.89 24.30 1.42
C ILE A 252 -16.33 24.90 0.08
N GLU A 253 -15.56 25.82 -0.49
CA GLU A 253 -15.89 26.51 -1.72
C GLU A 253 -15.94 25.52 -2.90
N GLU A 254 -16.98 25.65 -3.71
CA GLU A 254 -17.22 24.78 -4.86
C GLU A 254 -16.03 24.78 -5.84
N ASP A 255 -15.49 25.97 -6.13
CA ASP A 255 -14.35 26.12 -7.03
C ASP A 255 -13.09 25.38 -6.52
N ASP A 256 -12.81 25.45 -5.22
CA ASP A 256 -11.68 24.76 -4.62
C ASP A 256 -11.84 23.25 -4.72
N ILE A 257 -13.05 22.77 -4.43
CA ILE A 257 -13.41 21.35 -4.50
C ILE A 257 -13.31 20.85 -5.95
N SER A 258 -13.88 21.59 -6.90
CA SER A 258 -13.83 21.28 -8.33
C SER A 258 -12.39 21.21 -8.83
N ASN A 259 -11.57 22.20 -8.51
CA ASN A 259 -10.16 22.24 -8.86
C ASN A 259 -9.38 21.05 -8.29
N GLU A 260 -9.68 20.62 -7.06
CA GLU A 260 -9.00 19.48 -6.46
C GLU A 260 -9.47 18.15 -7.08
N ILE A 261 -10.76 17.99 -7.41
CA ILE A 261 -11.25 16.83 -8.17
C ILE A 261 -10.57 16.76 -9.54
N LYS A 262 -10.44 17.91 -10.25
CA LYS A 262 -9.74 17.98 -11.55
C LYS A 262 -8.28 17.51 -11.43
N LYS A 263 -7.55 17.98 -10.38
CA LYS A 263 -6.17 17.54 -10.10
C LYS A 263 -6.07 16.04 -9.78
N LEU A 264 -7.02 15.52 -8.99
CA LEU A 264 -7.06 14.09 -8.65
C LEU A 264 -7.37 13.23 -9.88
N SER A 265 -8.33 13.65 -10.72
CA SER A 265 -8.68 12.99 -11.98
C SER A 265 -7.48 12.92 -12.93
N LYS A 266 -6.72 14.01 -13.08
CA LYS A 266 -5.48 14.03 -13.87
C LYS A 266 -4.44 13.02 -13.34
N LYS A 267 -4.28 12.90 -12.01
CA LYS A 267 -3.36 11.93 -11.41
C LYS A 267 -3.80 10.48 -11.63
N VAL A 268 -5.09 10.20 -11.48
CA VAL A 268 -5.67 8.88 -11.73
C VAL A 268 -5.52 8.50 -13.20
N SER A 269 -5.85 9.43 -14.11
CA SER A 269 -5.65 9.28 -15.54
C SER A 269 -4.21 8.94 -15.91
N ASN A 270 -3.25 9.76 -15.46
CA ASN A 270 -1.82 9.54 -15.75
C ASN A 270 -1.37 8.14 -15.30
N ARG A 271 -1.76 7.71 -14.09
CA ARG A 271 -1.43 6.37 -13.60
C ARG A 271 -2.08 5.25 -14.42
N ALA A 272 -3.32 5.44 -14.86
CA ALA A 272 -4.02 4.48 -15.71
C ALA A 272 -3.37 4.37 -17.08
N GLN A 273 -3.09 5.50 -17.73
CA GLN A 273 -2.48 5.57 -19.05
C GLN A 273 -1.05 5.03 -19.08
N THR A 274 -0.21 5.38 -18.08
CA THR A 274 1.17 4.87 -18.00
C THR A 274 1.22 3.35 -17.94
N ARG A 275 0.18 2.72 -17.41
CA ARG A 275 0.07 1.26 -17.25
C ARG A 275 -0.90 0.59 -18.21
N ASP A 276 -1.37 1.30 -19.24
CA ASP A 276 -2.33 0.85 -20.23
C ASP A 276 -3.63 0.27 -19.64
N TYR A 277 -4.13 0.87 -18.54
CA TYR A 277 -5.42 0.53 -17.95
C TYR A 277 -6.51 1.51 -18.37
N VAL A 278 -7.71 0.97 -18.48
CA VAL A 278 -8.97 1.70 -18.59
C VAL A 278 -9.96 1.12 -17.59
N GLY A 279 -10.95 1.89 -17.15
CA GLY A 279 -11.96 1.42 -16.22
C GLY A 279 -13.33 1.99 -16.54
N ASN A 280 -14.39 1.33 -16.04
CA ASN A 280 -15.77 1.74 -16.29
C ASN A 280 -16.59 1.97 -15.02
N ASN A 281 -15.93 2.22 -13.90
CA ASN A 281 -16.62 2.54 -12.66
C ASN A 281 -15.84 3.66 -11.94
N ILE A 282 -16.45 4.81 -11.77
CA ILE A 282 -15.87 5.97 -11.10
C ILE A 282 -16.37 6.00 -9.66
N SER A 283 -15.46 6.21 -8.72
CA SER A 283 -15.81 6.45 -7.32
C SER A 283 -15.22 7.74 -6.81
N ILE A 284 -15.99 8.42 -5.98
CA ILE A 284 -15.52 9.54 -5.15
C ILE A 284 -15.53 9.14 -3.68
N MET A 285 -14.62 9.71 -2.92
CA MET A 285 -14.58 9.64 -1.48
C MET A 285 -14.50 11.06 -0.92
N ILE A 286 -15.43 11.41 -0.04
CA ILE A 286 -15.44 12.69 0.67
C ILE A 286 -15.32 12.37 2.17
N LYS A 287 -14.35 12.96 2.84
CA LYS A 287 -14.26 12.96 4.29
C LYS A 287 -14.45 14.37 4.80
N PHE A 288 -15.38 14.55 5.70
CA PHE A 288 -15.74 15.84 6.29
C PHE A 288 -14.86 16.19 7.51
N SER A 289 -14.98 17.43 7.99
CA SER A 289 -14.29 17.93 9.19
C SER A 289 -14.58 17.13 10.45
N ASP A 290 -15.79 16.56 10.58
CA ASP A 290 -16.23 15.68 11.68
C ASP A 290 -15.68 14.24 11.54
N PHE A 291 -14.79 13.99 10.58
CA PHE A 291 -14.22 12.67 10.24
C PHE A 291 -15.20 11.64 9.68
N LYS A 292 -16.47 11.96 9.53
CA LYS A 292 -17.38 11.11 8.77
C LYS A 292 -16.98 11.11 7.31
N SER A 293 -17.18 9.99 6.64
CA SER A 293 -16.85 9.87 5.21
C SER A 293 -17.99 9.20 4.45
N ILE A 294 -18.17 9.64 3.23
CA ILE A 294 -19.03 8.99 2.25
C ILE A 294 -18.18 8.54 1.08
N THR A 295 -18.55 7.41 0.52
CA THR A 295 -18.01 6.91 -0.75
C THR A 295 -19.18 6.62 -1.65
N ARG A 296 -19.10 7.09 -2.90
CA ARG A 296 -20.12 6.84 -3.93
C ARG A 296 -19.42 6.35 -5.18
N SER A 297 -20.10 5.51 -5.91
CA SER A 297 -19.58 4.96 -7.18
C SER A 297 -20.67 4.89 -8.22
N LYS A 298 -20.32 5.12 -9.48
CA LYS A 298 -21.19 5.08 -10.64
C LYS A 298 -20.51 4.25 -11.72
N LYS A 299 -21.19 3.21 -12.18
CA LYS A 299 -20.77 2.45 -13.35
C LYS A 299 -21.16 3.23 -14.60
N ILE A 300 -20.23 3.35 -15.53
CA ILE A 300 -20.40 4.09 -16.78
C ILE A 300 -20.37 3.12 -17.96
N PRO A 301 -21.03 3.45 -19.08
CA PRO A 301 -21.15 2.51 -20.21
C PRO A 301 -19.85 2.27 -20.94
N GLU A 302 -18.92 3.22 -20.91
CA GLU A 302 -17.64 3.17 -21.61
C GLU A 302 -16.46 2.90 -20.65
N TYR A 303 -15.38 2.32 -21.18
CA TYR A 303 -14.11 2.21 -20.48
C TYR A 303 -13.25 3.45 -20.76
N ILE A 304 -12.88 4.18 -19.73
CA ILE A 304 -12.16 5.46 -19.86
C ILE A 304 -10.83 5.45 -19.10
N ASN A 305 -9.93 6.34 -19.52
CA ASN A 305 -8.74 6.76 -18.80
C ASN A 305 -8.38 8.23 -19.08
N GLN A 306 -9.23 8.98 -19.82
CA GLN A 306 -9.02 10.38 -20.11
C GLN A 306 -9.32 11.25 -18.88
N PRO A 307 -8.48 12.26 -18.56
CA PRO A 307 -8.63 13.07 -17.35
C PRO A 307 -9.95 13.83 -17.29
N ASP A 308 -10.39 14.37 -18.43
CA ASP A 308 -11.63 15.19 -18.50
C ASP A 308 -12.87 14.33 -18.31
N LYS A 309 -12.92 13.12 -18.90
CA LYS A 309 -14.02 12.18 -18.68
C LYS A 309 -14.07 11.70 -17.22
N ILE A 310 -12.92 11.38 -16.62
CA ILE A 310 -12.84 11.02 -15.19
C ILE A 310 -13.35 12.17 -14.33
N PHE A 311 -12.95 13.40 -14.64
CA PHE A 311 -13.40 14.59 -13.94
C PHE A 311 -14.91 14.78 -14.06
N THR A 312 -15.47 14.76 -15.28
CA THR A 312 -16.91 14.96 -15.52
C THR A 312 -17.75 14.00 -14.68
N TYR A 313 -17.48 12.69 -14.77
CA TYR A 313 -18.24 11.70 -14.00
C TYR A 313 -18.00 11.80 -12.48
N ALA A 314 -16.79 12.12 -12.04
CA ALA A 314 -16.50 12.32 -10.62
C ALA A 314 -17.18 13.57 -10.06
N TRP A 315 -17.25 14.64 -10.85
CA TRP A 315 -17.90 15.90 -10.50
C TRP A 315 -19.42 15.75 -10.44
N GLU A 316 -20.05 15.16 -11.46
CA GLU A 316 -21.47 14.83 -11.46
C GLU A 316 -21.84 14.01 -10.21
N LEU A 317 -21.06 12.96 -9.93
CA LEU A 317 -21.29 12.08 -8.78
C LEU A 317 -21.14 12.81 -7.45
N LEU A 318 -20.25 13.81 -7.39
CA LEU A 318 -20.10 14.66 -6.21
C LEU A 318 -21.33 15.55 -6.03
N LEU A 319 -21.79 16.24 -7.07
CA LEU A 319 -22.97 17.12 -7.03
C LEU A 319 -24.26 16.35 -6.65
N GLU A 320 -24.39 15.09 -7.08
CA GLU A 320 -25.52 14.23 -6.70
C GLU A 320 -25.58 13.91 -5.19
N HIS A 321 -24.47 14.06 -4.43
CA HIS A 321 -24.36 13.53 -3.07
C HIS A 321 -23.77 14.49 -2.05
N TYR A 322 -23.44 15.70 -2.45
CA TYR A 322 -22.85 16.71 -1.59
C TYR A 322 -23.38 18.11 -1.93
N ASP A 323 -23.89 18.76 -0.91
CA ASP A 323 -24.62 20.05 -0.97
C ASP A 323 -23.78 21.25 -0.49
N PHE A 324 -22.47 21.09 -0.37
CA PHE A 324 -21.53 22.10 0.13
C PHE A 324 -21.84 22.65 1.53
N SER A 325 -22.69 21.96 2.31
CA SER A 325 -23.06 22.39 3.67
C SER A 325 -21.98 22.10 4.73
N LYS A 326 -21.02 21.21 4.44
CA LYS A 326 -19.98 20.76 5.38
C LYS A 326 -18.60 20.92 4.80
N SER A 327 -17.66 21.44 5.56
CA SER A 327 -16.28 21.54 5.10
C SER A 327 -15.64 20.15 4.87
N VAL A 328 -14.86 20.06 3.81
CA VAL A 328 -14.23 18.84 3.32
C VAL A 328 -12.77 18.77 3.76
N ARG A 329 -12.43 17.69 4.45
CA ARG A 329 -11.09 17.41 4.94
C ARG A 329 -10.26 16.59 3.97
N LEU A 330 -10.89 15.69 3.21
CA LEU A 330 -10.23 14.83 2.22
C LEU A 330 -11.14 14.58 1.04
N LEU A 331 -10.56 14.62 -0.14
CA LEU A 331 -11.18 14.15 -1.38
C LEU A 331 -10.39 13.01 -1.99
N GLY A 332 -11.10 12.07 -2.60
CA GLY A 332 -10.54 10.98 -3.37
C GLY A 332 -11.31 10.72 -4.64
N VAL A 333 -10.59 10.35 -5.70
CA VAL A 333 -11.15 9.87 -6.98
C VAL A 333 -10.52 8.52 -7.30
N SER A 334 -11.33 7.57 -7.76
CA SER A 334 -10.87 6.23 -8.11
C SER A 334 -11.54 5.76 -9.40
N LEU A 335 -10.75 5.14 -10.26
CA LEU A 335 -11.17 4.40 -11.44
C LEU A 335 -11.14 2.91 -11.08
N ASN A 336 -12.29 2.27 -11.09
CA ASN A 336 -12.46 0.88 -10.68
C ASN A 336 -12.88 0.01 -11.88
N ASP A 337 -12.98 -1.32 -11.63
CA ASP A 337 -13.28 -2.33 -12.65
C ASP A 337 -12.34 -2.18 -13.85
N ILE A 338 -11.06 -2.01 -13.54
CA ILE A 338 -10.04 -1.73 -14.56
C ILE A 338 -9.65 -2.99 -15.32
N LYS A 339 -9.34 -2.80 -16.62
CA LYS A 339 -8.81 -3.83 -17.53
C LYS A 339 -7.66 -3.23 -18.33
N LYS A 340 -6.77 -4.09 -18.84
CA LYS A 340 -5.80 -3.64 -19.84
C LYS A 340 -6.53 -3.20 -21.10
N GLU A 341 -6.14 -2.06 -21.64
CA GLU A 341 -6.79 -1.48 -22.83
C GLU A 341 -6.85 -2.46 -24.02
N LYS A 342 -5.76 -3.23 -24.20
CA LYS A 342 -5.68 -4.28 -25.24
C LYS A 342 -6.65 -5.46 -25.06
N GLU A 343 -7.20 -5.64 -23.86
CA GLU A 343 -8.17 -6.69 -23.53
C GLU A 343 -9.62 -6.28 -23.82
N LEU A 344 -9.83 -4.99 -24.11
CA LEU A 344 -11.14 -4.53 -24.56
C LEU A 344 -11.43 -5.07 -25.97
N LYS A 345 -12.38 -5.98 -26.06
CA LYS A 345 -13.01 -6.30 -27.34
C LYS A 345 -13.91 -5.10 -27.67
N VAL A 346 -13.42 -4.19 -28.48
CA VAL A 346 -14.24 -3.09 -29.00
C VAL A 346 -15.19 -3.71 -30.02
N GLN A 347 -16.47 -3.82 -29.67
CA GLN A 347 -17.51 -4.05 -30.63
C GLN A 347 -17.61 -2.76 -31.45
N LEU A 348 -16.93 -2.73 -32.60
CA LEU A 348 -17.02 -1.62 -33.54
C LEU A 348 -18.45 -1.64 -34.09
N ASP A 349 -19.21 -0.62 -33.80
CA ASP A 349 -20.43 -0.34 -34.51
C ASP A 349 -20.05 0.02 -35.96
N ILE A 350 -20.64 -0.67 -36.92
CA ILE A 350 -20.28 -0.53 -38.36
C ILE A 350 -20.46 0.92 -38.83
N PHE A 351 -21.23 1.72 -38.11
CA PHE A 351 -21.52 3.12 -38.42
C PHE A 351 -20.54 4.13 -37.82
N ASP A 352 -19.73 3.77 -36.79
CA ASP A 352 -18.82 4.68 -36.09
C ASP A 352 -17.34 4.61 -36.54
N SER A 353 -17.06 3.93 -37.64
CA SER A 353 -15.68 3.54 -38.00
C SER A 353 -14.76 4.67 -38.48
N LYS A 354 -15.24 5.89 -38.67
CA LYS A 354 -14.41 6.98 -39.27
C LYS A 354 -13.59 7.79 -38.30
N ASP A 355 -14.01 7.98 -37.05
CA ASP A 355 -13.32 8.84 -36.08
C ASP A 355 -12.29 8.10 -35.20
N TYR A 356 -12.54 6.85 -34.88
CA TYR A 356 -11.66 6.07 -33.95
C TYR A 356 -10.22 5.89 -34.43
N LYS A 357 -9.97 5.76 -35.74
CA LYS A 357 -8.63 5.58 -36.31
C LYS A 357 -7.78 6.86 -36.24
N GLY A 358 -8.41 8.02 -36.30
CA GLY A 358 -7.71 9.32 -36.22
C GLY A 358 -7.25 9.62 -34.79
N GLU A 359 -8.13 9.46 -33.83
CA GLU A 359 -7.83 9.69 -32.42
C GLU A 359 -6.78 8.70 -31.87
N GLU A 360 -6.86 7.43 -32.27
CA GLU A 360 -5.87 6.41 -31.88
C GLU A 360 -4.48 6.71 -32.44
N LYS A 361 -4.39 7.18 -33.70
CA LYS A 361 -3.12 7.61 -34.31
C LYS A 361 -2.52 8.82 -33.61
N LEU A 362 -3.33 9.84 -33.31
CA LEU A 362 -2.90 11.04 -32.60
C LEU A 362 -2.42 10.68 -31.17
N ARG A 363 -3.13 9.77 -30.50
CA ARG A 363 -2.77 9.30 -29.17
C ARG A 363 -1.46 8.50 -29.15
N LYS A 364 -1.26 7.60 -30.12
CA LYS A 364 0.01 6.86 -30.30
C LYS A 364 1.16 7.80 -30.60
N LEU A 365 0.95 8.81 -31.44
CA LEU A 365 1.96 9.82 -31.78
C LEU A 365 2.32 10.69 -30.56
N SER A 366 1.30 11.16 -29.82
CA SER A 366 1.50 11.93 -28.58
C SER A 366 2.28 11.13 -27.52
N LYS A 367 1.94 9.83 -27.34
CA LYS A 367 2.66 8.93 -26.43
C LYS A 367 4.12 8.72 -26.87
N LYS A 368 4.37 8.56 -28.19
CA LYS A 368 5.70 8.41 -28.75
C LYS A 368 6.55 9.67 -28.53
N LEU A 369 6.00 10.84 -28.79
CA LEU A 369 6.67 12.13 -28.59
C LEU A 369 6.99 12.39 -27.11
N LYS A 370 6.08 12.06 -26.19
CA LYS A 370 6.34 12.18 -24.76
C LYS A 370 7.42 11.23 -24.25
N ASN A 371 7.49 10.01 -24.78
CA ASN A 371 8.51 9.03 -24.41
C ASN A 371 9.89 9.40 -24.96
N GLU A 372 9.98 10.00 -26.16
CA GLU A 372 11.24 10.37 -26.79
C GLU A 372 11.79 11.72 -26.28
N PHE A 373 10.92 12.66 -25.93
CA PHE A 373 11.29 14.06 -25.68
C PHE A 373 10.82 14.60 -24.32
N GLY A 374 10.21 13.75 -23.49
CA GLY A 374 9.71 14.12 -22.17
C GLY A 374 8.28 14.69 -22.16
N ASP A 375 7.65 14.66 -20.97
CA ASP A 375 6.23 15.03 -20.78
C ASP A 375 5.89 16.51 -21.12
N ASN A 376 6.88 17.37 -21.26
CA ASN A 376 6.70 18.82 -21.47
C ASN A 376 6.62 19.23 -22.95
N ILE A 377 6.74 18.30 -23.90
CA ILE A 377 6.81 18.64 -25.35
C ILE A 377 5.43 18.93 -25.96
N ILE A 378 4.36 18.47 -25.32
CA ILE A 378 3.00 18.76 -25.72
C ILE A 378 2.30 19.39 -24.52
N THR A 379 2.20 20.72 -24.52
CA THR A 379 1.45 21.50 -23.53
C THR A 379 0.24 22.14 -24.20
N ASN A 380 -0.91 22.11 -23.56
CA ASN A 380 -2.05 22.93 -23.97
C ASN A 380 -1.74 24.40 -23.69
N LEU A 381 -2.24 25.29 -24.52
CA LEU A 381 -2.05 26.76 -24.39
C LEU A 381 -2.37 27.30 -23.00
N GLU A 382 -3.27 26.68 -22.25
CA GLU A 382 -3.64 27.04 -20.88
C GLU A 382 -2.57 26.67 -19.81
N GLU A 383 -1.68 25.73 -20.09
CA GLU A 383 -0.60 25.33 -19.16
C GLU A 383 0.65 26.24 -19.28
N PHE A 384 0.75 27.06 -20.30
CA PHE A 384 1.92 27.92 -20.54
C PHE A 384 2.00 29.07 -19.50
N ASP A 385 0.86 29.49 -18.95
CA ASP A 385 0.78 30.63 -18.01
C ASP A 385 0.99 30.26 -16.54
N SER A 386 1.11 28.99 -16.15
CA SER A 386 1.10 28.57 -14.73
C SER A 386 2.41 27.98 -14.18
N LYS A 387 3.56 28.21 -14.84
CA LYS A 387 4.87 27.72 -14.37
C LYS A 387 5.38 28.46 -13.12
N LYS A 388 4.84 28.13 -11.93
CA LYS A 388 5.59 28.23 -10.68
C LYS A 388 5.76 26.84 -10.08
N LYS A 389 7.04 26.42 -9.96
CA LYS A 389 7.46 25.16 -9.35
C LYS A 389 6.85 24.96 -7.98
N LYS A 390 5.98 23.95 -7.82
CA LYS A 390 5.64 23.38 -6.52
C LYS A 390 5.98 21.90 -6.56
N THR A 391 7.00 21.51 -5.81
CA THR A 391 7.33 20.11 -5.52
C THR A 391 6.16 19.47 -4.77
N ILE A 392 5.48 18.53 -5.38
CA ILE A 392 4.36 17.81 -4.76
C ILE A 392 4.92 16.58 -4.07
N ILE A 393 4.91 16.58 -2.75
CA ILE A 393 5.23 15.41 -1.92
C ILE A 393 3.95 14.58 -1.83
N THR A 394 3.92 13.42 -2.47
CA THR A 394 2.84 12.44 -2.32
C THR A 394 3.18 11.44 -1.23
N THR A 395 2.40 11.43 -0.14
CA THR A 395 2.48 10.46 0.96
C THR A 395 1.45 9.34 0.79
N SER A 396 1.15 8.91 -0.43
CA SER A 396 0.15 7.85 -0.61
C SER A 396 0.84 6.49 -0.63
N PHE A 397 0.53 5.67 0.36
CA PHE A 397 0.80 4.23 0.39
C PHE A 397 -0.13 3.52 -0.60
N SER A 398 0.12 3.62 -1.87
CA SER A 398 -0.59 2.80 -2.85
C SER A 398 0.26 1.57 -3.20
N LYS A 399 -0.40 0.44 -3.49
CA LYS A 399 0.26 -0.76 -4.03
C LYS A 399 0.94 -0.52 -5.40
N ASP A 400 1.04 0.73 -5.82
CA ASP A 400 1.67 1.17 -7.06
C ASP A 400 3.19 1.02 -7.06
N PHE A 401 3.77 0.61 -5.93
CA PHE A 401 5.21 0.42 -5.76
C PHE A 401 5.73 -0.96 -6.22
N LEU A 402 4.84 -1.85 -6.66
CA LEU A 402 5.19 -3.26 -6.87
C LEU A 402 5.38 -3.66 -8.34
N ASP A 403 5.37 -2.71 -9.30
CA ASP A 403 5.64 -2.95 -10.73
C ASP A 403 7.04 -2.57 -11.14
#